data_91e7e2cb9b4f5ed219508e15764bd426
#
_entry.id   91e7e2cb9b4f5ed219508e15764bd426
#
_cell.length_a   1.000
_cell.length_b   1.000
_cell.length_c   1.000
_cell.angle_alpha   90.00
_cell.angle_beta   90.00
_cell.angle_gamma   90.00
#
_symmetry.space_group_name_H-M   'P 1'
#
loop_
_entity.id
_entity.type
_entity.pdbx_description
1 polymer ?
#
loop_
_entity_poly.entity_id
_entity_poly.type
_entity_poly.pdbx_seq_one_letter_code
_entity_poly.pdbx_strand_id
1 'polypeptide(L)'
;MLLAYSRAFWPLFLHVLGAMTLFGVVFAAFVLALAGLPRATFNTLLGALPAWAVTLACAYWIESDEGLGSANVTWLNIGHGVLEPGVIVLLAALAATWWWRRSGKALAARLSAGLSGVYLLLLALAWLAMSGKWGS
;
A
#
# COMPACT_ATOMS: atom_id res chain seq x y z
N MET A 1 2.63 4.73 -32.56
CA MET A 1 1.69 4.96 -31.45
C MET A 1 1.92 3.99 -30.28
N LEU A 2 1.99 2.68 -30.53
CA LEU A 2 2.29 1.71 -29.47
C LEU A 2 3.65 1.97 -28.81
N LEU A 3 4.64 2.41 -29.57
CA LEU A 3 5.97 2.72 -29.02
C LEU A 3 5.94 3.96 -28.13
N ALA A 4 5.10 4.94 -28.45
CA ALA A 4 4.94 6.12 -27.59
C ALA A 4 4.28 5.76 -26.26
N TYR A 5 3.31 4.83 -26.29
CA TYR A 5 2.70 4.31 -25.08
C TYR A 5 3.63 3.43 -24.28
N SER A 6 4.52 2.69 -24.93
CA SER A 6 5.38 1.73 -24.23
C SER A 6 6.38 2.39 -23.29
N ARG A 7 6.66 3.69 -23.45
CA ARG A 7 7.56 4.39 -22.52
C ARG A 7 7.01 4.48 -21.11
N ALA A 8 5.72 4.82 -20.97
CA ALA A 8 5.07 4.93 -19.66
C ALA A 8 4.07 3.81 -19.41
N PHE A 9 3.80 2.97 -20.42
CA PHE A 9 2.79 1.92 -20.31
C PHE A 9 3.15 0.88 -19.26
N TRP A 10 4.36 0.32 -19.34
CA TRP A 10 4.77 -0.74 -18.42
C TRP A 10 4.89 -0.26 -16.98
N PRO A 11 5.56 0.88 -16.69
CA PRO A 11 5.60 1.34 -15.31
C PRO A 11 4.23 1.72 -14.78
N LEU A 12 3.36 2.33 -15.61
CA LEU A 12 2.01 2.66 -15.19
C LEU A 12 1.17 1.41 -14.93
N PHE A 13 1.24 0.44 -15.86
CA PHE A 13 0.51 -0.82 -15.72
C PHE A 13 0.94 -1.55 -14.45
N LEU A 14 2.24 -1.69 -14.22
CA LEU A 14 2.77 -2.39 -13.05
C LEU A 14 2.48 -1.61 -11.77
N HIS A 15 2.51 -0.28 -11.81
CA HIS A 15 2.17 0.55 -10.66
C HIS A 15 0.71 0.35 -10.26
N VAL A 16 -0.21 0.42 -11.21
CA VAL A 16 -1.64 0.22 -10.95
C VAL A 16 -1.90 -1.20 -10.46
N LEU A 17 -1.30 -2.20 -11.12
CA LEU A 17 -1.45 -3.60 -10.71
C LEU A 17 -0.90 -3.82 -9.31
N GLY A 18 0.26 -3.28 -9.01
CA GLY A 18 0.86 -3.36 -7.68
C GLY A 18 0.00 -2.69 -6.62
N ALA A 19 -0.54 -1.51 -6.92
CA ALA A 19 -1.40 -0.78 -6.01
C ALA A 19 -2.70 -1.53 -5.74
N MET A 20 -3.31 -2.10 -6.79
CA MET A 20 -4.53 -2.90 -6.65
C MET A 20 -4.26 -4.16 -5.83
N THR A 21 -3.14 -4.82 -6.08
CA THR A 21 -2.73 -6.01 -5.34
C THR A 21 -2.48 -5.66 -3.87
N LEU A 22 -1.76 -4.57 -3.63
CA LEU A 22 -1.47 -4.09 -2.28
C LEU A 22 -2.78 -3.80 -1.52
N PHE A 23 -3.70 -3.07 -2.14
CA PHE A 23 -4.99 -2.76 -1.54
C PHE A 23 -5.78 -4.04 -1.24
N GLY A 24 -5.87 -4.94 -2.21
CA GLY A 24 -6.61 -6.19 -2.07
C GLY A 24 -6.03 -7.10 -0.99
N VAL A 25 -4.70 -7.19 -0.92
CA VAL A 25 -4.00 -8.01 0.09
C VAL A 25 -4.23 -7.43 1.48
N VAL A 26 -4.11 -6.11 1.65
CA VAL A 26 -4.34 -5.46 2.95
C VAL A 26 -5.81 -5.58 3.36
N PHE A 27 -6.73 -5.44 2.42
CA PHE A 27 -8.15 -5.64 2.67
C PHE A 27 -8.42 -7.06 3.16
N ALA A 28 -7.85 -8.07 2.48
CA ALA A 28 -7.98 -9.46 2.88
C ALA A 28 -7.40 -9.70 4.28
N ALA A 29 -6.25 -9.12 4.57
CA ALA A 29 -5.63 -9.23 5.88
C ALA A 29 -6.50 -8.62 6.97
N PHE A 30 -7.11 -7.47 6.70
CA PHE A 30 -8.03 -6.82 7.64
C PHE A 30 -9.23 -7.72 7.95
N VAL A 31 -9.84 -8.30 6.92
CA VAL A 31 -10.98 -9.22 7.09
C VAL A 31 -10.57 -10.45 7.88
N LEU A 32 -9.39 -11.02 7.57
CA LEU A 32 -8.86 -12.19 8.29
C LEU A 32 -8.58 -11.86 9.76
N ALA A 33 -8.09 -10.65 10.03
CA ALA A 33 -7.87 -10.21 11.41
C ALA A 33 -9.19 -10.11 12.18
N LEU A 34 -10.23 -9.56 11.55
CA LEU A 34 -11.56 -9.49 12.15
C LEU A 34 -12.15 -10.89 12.37
N ALA A 35 -11.81 -11.84 11.50
CA ALA A 35 -12.26 -13.23 11.62
C ALA A 35 -11.49 -14.02 12.69
N GLY A 36 -10.43 -13.43 13.29
CA GLY A 36 -9.69 -14.09 14.35
C GLY A 36 -8.65 -15.11 13.87
N LEU A 37 -8.06 -14.88 12.70
CA LEU A 37 -7.12 -15.83 12.07
C LEU A 37 -5.71 -15.22 12.00
N PRO A 38 -4.91 -15.28 13.09
CA PRO A 38 -3.62 -14.58 13.15
C PRO A 38 -2.59 -15.09 12.14
N ARG A 39 -2.52 -16.39 11.90
CA ARG A 39 -1.55 -16.94 10.93
C ARG A 39 -1.86 -16.51 9.51
N ALA A 40 -3.13 -16.62 9.12
CA ALA A 40 -3.58 -16.20 7.79
C ALA A 40 -3.37 -14.70 7.60
N THR A 41 -3.68 -13.91 8.63
CA THR A 41 -3.46 -12.45 8.60
C THR A 41 -1.98 -12.13 8.42
N PHE A 42 -1.11 -12.77 9.17
CA PHE A 42 0.33 -12.53 9.07
C PHE A 42 0.88 -12.89 7.69
N ASN A 43 0.54 -14.07 7.19
CA ASN A 43 1.00 -14.52 5.89
C ASN A 43 0.49 -13.59 4.76
N THR A 44 -0.75 -13.13 4.88
CA THR A 44 -1.34 -12.20 3.91
C THR A 44 -0.63 -10.86 3.95
N LEU A 45 -0.36 -10.31 5.14
CA LEU A 45 0.37 -9.05 5.28
C LEU A 45 1.80 -9.15 4.75
N LEU A 46 2.45 -10.30 4.89
CA LEU A 46 3.77 -10.51 4.28
C LEU A 46 3.71 -10.36 2.77
N GLY A 47 2.63 -10.80 2.14
CA GLY A 47 2.43 -10.62 0.70
C GLY A 47 2.25 -9.16 0.28
N ALA A 48 1.90 -8.29 1.21
CA ALA A 48 1.78 -6.86 0.93
C ALA A 48 3.14 -6.20 0.70
N LEU A 49 4.22 -6.72 1.28
CA LEU A 49 5.55 -6.12 1.14
C LEU A 49 6.05 -6.11 -0.31
N PRO A 50 6.05 -7.24 -1.05
CA PRO A 50 6.45 -7.19 -2.45
C PRO A 50 5.50 -6.34 -3.30
N ALA A 51 4.20 -6.34 -3.03
CA ALA A 51 3.26 -5.49 -3.73
C ALA A 51 3.56 -4.00 -3.48
N TRP A 52 3.88 -3.64 -2.23
CA TRP A 52 4.31 -2.28 -1.89
C TRP A 52 5.58 -1.89 -2.63
N ALA A 53 6.57 -2.79 -2.64
CA ALA A 53 7.85 -2.52 -3.31
C ALA A 53 7.68 -2.29 -4.81
N VAL A 54 6.86 -3.10 -5.48
CA VAL A 54 6.57 -2.94 -6.91
C VAL A 54 5.85 -1.61 -7.15
N THR A 55 4.86 -1.29 -6.32
CA THR A 55 4.08 -0.05 -6.46
C THR A 55 4.98 1.17 -6.33
N LEU A 56 5.85 1.18 -5.32
CA LEU A 56 6.76 2.31 -5.07
C LEU A 56 7.82 2.43 -6.17
N ALA A 57 8.44 1.32 -6.57
CA ALA A 57 9.46 1.32 -7.60
C ALA A 57 8.89 1.83 -8.93
N CYS A 58 7.69 1.40 -9.29
CA CYS A 58 7.04 1.85 -10.51
C CYS A 58 6.60 3.30 -10.42
N ALA A 59 6.24 3.79 -9.23
CA ALA A 59 5.92 5.19 -9.03
C ALA A 59 7.14 6.08 -9.34
N TYR A 60 8.30 5.72 -8.82
CA TYR A 60 9.53 6.44 -9.12
C TYR A 60 9.90 6.37 -10.59
N TRP A 61 9.68 5.22 -11.22
CA TRP A 61 9.92 5.07 -12.65
C TRP A 61 9.05 6.03 -13.46
N ILE A 62 7.76 6.10 -13.14
CA ILE A 62 6.82 7.02 -13.82
C ILE A 62 7.25 8.47 -13.63
N GLU A 63 7.61 8.85 -12.41
CA GLU A 63 8.06 10.20 -12.10
C GLU A 63 9.30 10.59 -12.90
N SER A 64 10.25 9.66 -13.01
CA SER A 64 11.46 9.86 -13.79
C SER A 64 11.15 10.08 -15.27
N ASP A 65 10.29 9.23 -15.84
CA ASP A 65 9.93 9.32 -17.25
C ASP A 65 9.13 10.57 -17.59
N GLU A 66 8.28 11.01 -16.68
CA GLU A 66 7.41 12.17 -16.89
C GLU A 66 8.01 13.48 -16.35
N GLY A 67 9.17 13.41 -15.73
CA GLY A 67 9.82 14.58 -15.13
C GLY A 67 9.12 15.13 -13.90
N LEU A 68 8.39 14.30 -13.18
CA LEU A 68 7.62 14.71 -12.00
C LEU A 68 8.44 14.72 -10.70
N GLY A 69 9.70 14.32 -10.76
CA GLY A 69 10.53 14.19 -9.56
C GLY A 69 10.68 15.48 -8.76
N SER A 70 10.59 16.62 -9.42
CA SER A 70 10.66 17.94 -8.76
C SER A 70 9.30 18.60 -8.62
N ALA A 71 8.23 17.98 -9.07
CA ALA A 71 6.88 18.53 -8.98
C ALA A 71 6.40 18.54 -7.53
N ASN A 72 5.81 19.66 -7.13
CA ASN A 72 5.26 19.83 -5.79
C ASN A 72 3.73 19.97 -5.88
N VAL A 73 3.05 18.86 -6.14
CA VAL A 73 1.59 18.82 -6.24
C VAL A 73 1.03 17.95 -5.12
N THR A 74 -0.17 18.28 -4.66
CA THR A 74 -0.77 17.66 -3.48
C THR A 74 -0.99 16.17 -3.65
N TRP A 75 -1.54 15.75 -4.81
CA TRP A 75 -1.82 14.34 -5.03
C TRP A 75 -0.55 13.49 -5.04
N LEU A 76 0.54 14.03 -5.56
CA LEU A 76 1.84 13.34 -5.58
C LEU A 76 2.40 13.23 -4.17
N ASN A 77 2.32 14.31 -3.39
CA ASN A 77 2.80 14.33 -2.01
C ASN A 77 2.02 13.36 -1.12
N ILE A 78 0.70 13.27 -1.30
CA ILE A 78 -0.14 12.31 -0.57
C ILE A 78 0.26 10.88 -0.94
N GLY A 79 0.45 10.60 -2.23
CA GLY A 79 0.87 9.27 -2.68
C GLY A 79 2.20 8.84 -2.07
N HIS A 80 3.20 9.74 -2.07
CA HIS A 80 4.50 9.48 -1.43
C HIS A 80 4.37 9.33 0.07
N GLY A 81 3.54 10.15 0.72
CA GLY A 81 3.31 10.07 2.16
C GLY A 81 2.69 8.74 2.58
N VAL A 82 1.87 8.13 1.72
CA VAL A 82 1.30 6.81 2.01
C VAL A 82 2.29 5.69 1.72
N LEU A 83 2.98 5.75 0.56
CA LEU A 83 3.86 4.64 0.15
C LEU A 83 5.17 4.59 0.92
N GLU A 84 5.77 5.74 1.20
CA GLU A 84 7.08 5.77 1.87
C GLU A 84 6.94 5.68 3.39
N PRO A 85 6.49 6.72 4.11
CA PRO A 85 6.36 6.60 5.57
C PRO A 85 5.21 5.69 5.97
N GLY A 86 4.21 5.51 5.11
CA GLY A 86 3.09 4.63 5.39
C GLY A 86 3.48 3.17 5.57
N VAL A 87 4.63 2.74 5.03
CA VAL A 87 5.15 1.39 5.25
C VAL A 87 5.40 1.12 6.73
N ILE A 88 5.64 2.15 7.53
CA ILE A 88 5.80 2.01 8.97
C ILE A 88 4.51 1.43 9.57
N VAL A 89 3.36 1.87 9.12
CA VAL A 89 2.06 1.34 9.55
C VAL A 89 1.93 -0.13 9.17
N LEU A 90 2.34 -0.49 7.94
CA LEU A 90 2.34 -1.89 7.49
C LEU A 90 3.26 -2.75 8.34
N LEU A 91 4.46 -2.27 8.63
CA LEU A 91 5.40 -2.99 9.48
C LEU A 91 4.88 -3.10 10.92
N ALA A 92 4.23 -2.07 11.43
CA ALA A 92 3.59 -2.10 12.74
C ALA A 92 2.45 -3.12 12.77
N ALA A 93 1.67 -3.22 11.69
CA ALA A 93 0.61 -4.22 11.56
C ALA A 93 1.19 -5.64 11.56
N LEU A 94 2.31 -5.84 10.86
CA LEU A 94 3.02 -7.13 10.86
C LEU A 94 3.52 -7.48 12.25
N ALA A 95 4.11 -6.52 12.96
CA ALA A 95 4.62 -6.72 14.30
C ALA A 95 3.48 -7.06 15.29
N ALA A 96 2.38 -6.33 15.22
CA ALA A 96 1.21 -6.59 16.05
C ALA A 96 0.61 -7.97 15.78
N THR A 97 0.55 -8.37 14.51
CA THR A 97 0.05 -9.67 14.11
C THR A 97 0.97 -10.79 14.57
N TRP A 98 2.28 -10.57 14.49
CA TRP A 98 3.27 -11.51 15.03
C TRP A 98 3.09 -11.70 16.52
N TRP A 99 2.91 -10.59 17.26
CA TRP A 99 2.65 -10.64 18.70
C TRP A 99 1.36 -11.39 19.00
N TRP A 100 0.30 -11.11 18.26
CA TRP A 100 -0.99 -11.81 18.37
C TRP A 100 -0.84 -13.31 18.14
N ARG A 101 -0.14 -13.67 17.07
CA ARG A 101 0.10 -15.06 16.72
C ARG A 101 0.83 -15.82 17.82
N ARG A 102 1.75 -15.15 18.53
CA ARG A 102 2.55 -15.78 19.58
C ARG A 102 1.87 -15.78 20.93
N SER A 103 1.16 -14.74 21.29
CA SER A 103 0.62 -14.54 22.63
C SER A 103 -0.88 -14.81 22.74
N GLY A 104 -1.62 -14.70 21.63
CA GLY A 104 -3.07 -14.80 21.62
C GLY A 104 -3.80 -13.66 22.33
N LYS A 105 -3.08 -12.57 22.66
CA LYS A 105 -3.67 -11.47 23.41
C LYS A 105 -4.66 -10.67 22.59
N ALA A 106 -5.80 -10.32 23.20
CA ALA A 106 -6.86 -9.54 22.55
C ALA A 106 -6.35 -8.16 22.10
N LEU A 107 -5.47 -7.53 22.88
CA LEU A 107 -4.88 -6.25 22.51
C LEU A 107 -4.09 -6.36 21.22
N ALA A 108 -3.29 -7.41 21.06
CA ALA A 108 -2.50 -7.63 19.85
C ALA A 108 -3.42 -7.85 18.65
N ALA A 109 -4.52 -8.60 18.81
CA ALA A 109 -5.52 -8.78 17.76
C ALA A 109 -6.15 -7.46 17.32
N ARG A 110 -6.50 -6.62 18.29
CA ARG A 110 -7.08 -5.30 18.01
C ARG A 110 -6.10 -4.39 17.29
N LEU A 111 -4.83 -4.41 17.70
CA LEU A 111 -3.78 -3.64 17.03
C LEU A 111 -3.56 -4.11 15.61
N SER A 112 -3.54 -5.43 15.39
CA SER A 112 -3.42 -6.00 14.04
C SER A 112 -4.54 -5.51 13.14
N ALA A 113 -5.79 -5.66 13.56
CA ALA A 113 -6.95 -5.23 12.80
C ALA A 113 -6.97 -3.70 12.61
N GLY A 114 -6.69 -2.95 13.68
CA GLY A 114 -6.70 -1.50 13.64
C GLY A 114 -5.65 -0.93 12.71
N LEU A 115 -4.41 -1.44 12.79
CA LEU A 115 -3.32 -0.97 11.93
C LEU A 115 -3.54 -1.36 10.47
N SER A 116 -4.04 -2.57 10.23
CA SER A 116 -4.39 -3.00 8.86
C SER A 116 -5.49 -2.11 8.29
N GLY A 117 -6.50 -1.78 9.09
CA GLY A 117 -7.57 -0.88 8.69
C GLY A 117 -7.09 0.54 8.41
N VAL A 118 -6.20 1.06 9.26
CA VAL A 118 -5.59 2.38 9.07
C VAL A 118 -4.80 2.42 7.76
N TYR A 119 -3.99 1.40 7.51
CA TYR A 119 -3.22 1.33 6.27
C TYR A 119 -4.14 1.26 5.05
N LEU A 120 -5.22 0.48 5.16
CA LEU A 120 -6.22 0.38 4.10
C LEU A 120 -6.85 1.74 3.80
N LEU A 121 -7.19 2.51 4.83
CA LEU A 121 -7.72 3.86 4.67
C LEU A 121 -6.70 4.80 4.03
N LEU A 122 -5.43 4.70 4.42
CA LEU A 122 -4.37 5.49 3.82
C LEU A 122 -4.20 5.17 2.33
N LEU A 123 -4.28 3.88 1.97
CA LEU A 123 -4.22 3.46 0.56
C LEU A 123 -5.41 4.00 -0.23
N ALA A 124 -6.60 3.95 0.36
CA ALA A 124 -7.81 4.49 -0.27
C ALA A 124 -7.70 6.00 -0.47
N LEU A 125 -7.18 6.72 0.53
CA LEU A 125 -6.97 8.15 0.44
C LEU A 125 -5.96 8.51 -0.65
N ALA A 126 -4.85 7.76 -0.72
CA ALA A 126 -3.85 7.96 -1.76
C ALA A 126 -4.44 7.73 -3.15
N TRP A 127 -5.21 6.66 -3.31
CA TRP A 127 -5.84 6.35 -4.59
C TRP A 127 -6.83 7.44 -4.99
N LEU A 128 -7.64 7.90 -4.04
CA LEU A 128 -8.61 8.97 -4.29
C LEU A 128 -7.91 10.27 -4.68
N ALA A 129 -6.87 10.64 -3.95
CA ALA A 129 -6.11 11.86 -4.22
C ALA A 129 -5.43 11.81 -5.59
N MET A 130 -4.85 10.67 -5.94
CA MET A 130 -4.14 10.52 -7.22
C MET A 130 -5.13 10.43 -8.39
N SER A 131 -6.27 9.78 -8.20
CA SER A 131 -7.32 9.70 -9.21
C SER A 131 -7.97 11.06 -9.47
N GLY A 132 -8.19 11.82 -8.42
CA GLY A 132 -8.73 13.19 -8.52
C GLY A 132 -7.68 14.24 -8.78
N LYS A 133 -6.40 13.88 -8.66
CA LYS A 133 -5.25 14.78 -8.81
C LYS A 133 -5.41 16.06 -8.00
N TRP A 134 -5.69 15.89 -6.72
CA TRP A 134 -5.92 17.00 -5.80
C TRP A 134 -4.75 17.97 -5.81
N GLY A 135 -5.05 19.26 -5.89
CA GLY A 135 -4.05 20.30 -5.87
C GLY A 135 -3.35 20.56 -7.21
N SER A 136 -3.81 19.92 -8.28
CA SER A 136 -3.32 20.20 -9.65
C SER A 136 -4.27 21.12 -10.41
#